data_ff7562a7b699edac1c3c07055e78d63f
#
_entry.id   ff7562a7b699edac1c3c07055e78d63f
#
_cell.length_a   1.000
_cell.length_b   1.000
_cell.length_c   1.000
_cell.angle_alpha   90.00
_cell.angle_beta   90.00
_cell.angle_gamma   90.00
#
_symmetry.space_group_name_H-M   'P 1'
#
loop_
_entity.id
_entity.type
_entity.pdbx_description
1 polymer ?
#
loop_
_entity_poly.entity_id
_entity_poly.type
_entity_poly.pdbx_seq_one_letter_code
_entity_poly.pdbx_strand_id
1 'polypeptide(L)'
;QKVMVVVWMATFPAMFYGMYNLGYQSLMAFEEMGSINKDDWQFIFIDLLCNYDPKSVLDCIWFGACYFIPIYLVSIVVVIACEVIFAIVRGHEINEGAFVTTVLFALCCPPDAPLWQVAVGISFGIVVAKEIFGGTGKNFLNPALTGRAFLYFAYPVHWSGDSVWVAADGYSSPTILGIGAQEGLEGIQAQYSWTDAFMGSIPGSIGETSTLFILLGLLILLYTRVASWRIILGVLLGTFIT
;
A
#
# COMPACT_ATOMS: atom_id res chain seq x y z
N GLN A 1 0.22 -19.82 13.57
CA GLN A 1 -1.01 -18.99 13.64
C GLN A 1 -0.70 -17.63 14.28
N LYS A 2 -0.24 -17.54 15.53
CA LYS A 2 0.02 -16.28 16.24
C LYS A 2 1.01 -15.34 15.53
N VAL A 3 2.01 -15.87 14.83
CA VAL A 3 3.02 -15.06 14.12
C VAL A 3 2.41 -14.24 12.98
N MET A 4 1.55 -14.82 12.17
CA MET A 4 0.93 -14.12 11.04
C MET A 4 -0.02 -13.01 11.50
N VAL A 5 -0.77 -13.24 12.58
CA VAL A 5 -1.63 -12.21 13.18
C VAL A 5 -0.80 -11.03 13.68
N VAL A 6 0.34 -11.28 14.33
CA VAL A 6 1.25 -10.22 14.80
C VAL A 6 1.82 -9.42 13.62
N VAL A 7 2.22 -10.09 12.54
CA VAL A 7 2.70 -9.40 11.33
C VAL A 7 1.59 -8.53 10.74
N TRP A 8 0.36 -9.05 10.66
CA TRP A 8 -0.79 -8.30 10.20
C TRP A 8 -1.07 -7.07 11.06
N MET A 9 -1.04 -7.20 12.40
CA MET A 9 -1.19 -6.07 13.33
C MET A 9 -0.06 -5.04 13.22
N ALA A 10 1.15 -5.48 12.90
CA ALA A 10 2.29 -4.58 12.73
C ALA A 10 2.17 -3.66 11.48
N THR A 11 1.28 -3.97 10.54
CA THR A 11 1.00 -3.09 9.39
C THR A 11 0.00 -1.96 9.73
N PHE A 12 -0.75 -2.06 10.84
CA PHE A 12 -1.80 -1.10 11.19
C PHE A 12 -1.31 0.34 11.33
N PRO A 13 -0.19 0.64 12.02
CA PRO A 13 0.29 2.02 12.11
C PRO A 13 0.50 2.65 10.72
N ALA A 14 1.18 1.95 9.82
CA ALA A 14 1.42 2.41 8.46
C ALA A 14 0.12 2.52 7.65
N MET A 15 -0.81 1.57 7.83
CA MET A 15 -2.11 1.57 7.15
C MET A 15 -2.97 2.78 7.55
N PHE A 16 -3.12 3.06 8.84
CA PHE A 16 -3.92 4.19 9.30
C PHE A 16 -3.32 5.53 8.91
N TYR A 17 -1.99 5.66 9.05
CA TYR A 17 -1.33 6.87 8.59
C TYR A 17 -1.42 7.02 7.07
N GLY A 18 -1.30 5.95 6.31
CA GLY A 18 -1.42 5.98 4.85
C GLY A 18 -2.79 6.43 4.38
N MET A 19 -3.88 5.96 5.02
CA MET A 19 -5.22 6.47 4.75
C MET A 19 -5.34 7.96 5.06
N TYR A 20 -4.79 8.40 6.19
CA TYR A 20 -4.75 9.82 6.54
C TYR A 20 -3.98 10.64 5.49
N ASN A 21 -2.77 10.21 5.14
CA ASN A 21 -1.92 10.94 4.19
C ASN A 21 -2.55 11.02 2.79
N LEU A 22 -3.15 9.93 2.31
CA LEU A 22 -3.86 9.93 1.03
C LEU A 22 -5.00 10.95 1.02
N GLY A 23 -5.84 10.95 2.06
CA GLY A 23 -6.93 11.92 2.19
C GLY A 23 -6.40 13.35 2.30
N TYR A 24 -5.37 13.58 3.09
CA TYR A 24 -4.76 14.90 3.25
C TYR A 24 -4.23 15.45 1.91
N GLN A 25 -3.46 14.66 1.18
CA GLN A 25 -2.91 15.06 -0.12
C GLN A 25 -4.02 15.32 -1.16
N SER A 26 -5.05 14.46 -1.20
CA SER A 26 -6.15 14.62 -2.13
C SER A 26 -7.02 15.85 -1.80
N LEU A 27 -7.32 16.09 -0.52
CA LEU A 27 -8.10 17.24 -0.10
C LEU A 27 -7.33 18.55 -0.30
N MET A 28 -6.03 18.58 -0.08
CA MET A 28 -5.16 19.72 -0.42
C MET A 28 -5.15 19.99 -1.92
N ALA A 29 -5.06 18.94 -2.75
CA ALA A 29 -5.12 19.07 -4.20
C ALA A 29 -6.46 19.67 -4.66
N PHE A 30 -7.58 19.27 -4.06
CA PHE A 30 -8.88 19.86 -4.36
C PHE A 30 -8.97 21.34 -3.95
N GLU A 31 -8.39 21.71 -2.81
CA GLU A 31 -8.33 23.11 -2.38
C GLU A 31 -7.51 23.96 -3.37
N GLU A 32 -6.39 23.45 -3.85
CA GLU A 32 -5.53 24.12 -4.85
C GLU A 32 -6.21 24.25 -6.22
N MET A 33 -6.89 23.20 -6.68
CA MET A 33 -7.63 23.21 -7.96
C MET A 33 -8.89 24.09 -7.91
N GLY A 34 -9.42 24.38 -6.71
CA GLY A 34 -10.67 25.13 -6.51
C GLY A 34 -11.92 24.42 -7.04
N SER A 35 -11.82 23.16 -7.40
CA SER A 35 -12.92 22.33 -7.89
C SER A 35 -12.75 20.88 -7.41
N ILE A 36 -13.87 20.24 -7.10
CA ILE A 36 -13.90 18.80 -6.76
C ILE A 36 -14.59 18.10 -7.91
N ASN A 37 -13.85 17.28 -8.64
CA ASN A 37 -14.46 16.36 -9.59
C ASN A 37 -14.96 15.13 -8.84
N LYS A 38 -16.25 14.79 -9.00
CA LYS A 38 -16.93 13.71 -8.28
C LYS A 38 -17.37 12.60 -9.24
N ASP A 39 -16.60 12.36 -10.30
CA ASP A 39 -16.97 11.35 -11.30
C ASP A 39 -16.77 9.91 -10.79
N ASP A 40 -15.92 9.71 -9.78
CA ASP A 40 -15.64 8.41 -9.22
C ASP A 40 -16.76 7.91 -8.30
N TRP A 41 -17.05 6.61 -8.37
CA TRP A 41 -18.08 5.97 -7.54
C TRP A 41 -17.79 6.04 -6.03
N GLN A 42 -16.53 6.21 -5.62
CA GLN A 42 -16.12 6.36 -4.22
C GLN A 42 -16.74 7.60 -3.58
N PHE A 43 -17.05 8.64 -4.35
CA PHE A 43 -17.66 9.87 -3.84
C PHE A 43 -19.05 9.64 -3.24
N ILE A 44 -19.78 8.58 -3.63
CA ILE A 44 -21.05 8.18 -3.00
C ILE A 44 -20.86 7.92 -1.50
N PHE A 45 -19.71 7.31 -1.12
CA PHE A 45 -19.38 7.01 0.27
C PHE A 45 -18.64 8.16 0.96
N ILE A 46 -17.82 8.90 0.23
CA ILE A 46 -17.09 10.06 0.74
C ILE A 46 -18.08 11.14 1.20
N ASP A 47 -19.06 11.48 0.37
CA ASP A 47 -20.08 12.50 0.67
C ASP A 47 -20.94 12.17 1.90
N LEU A 48 -20.92 10.93 2.37
CA LEU A 48 -21.71 10.51 3.54
C LEU A 48 -21.18 11.10 4.85
N LEU A 49 -19.86 11.23 5.02
CA LEU A 49 -19.22 11.63 6.28
C LEU A 49 -18.12 12.68 6.11
N CYS A 50 -17.64 12.94 4.90
CA CYS A 50 -16.55 13.90 4.64
C CYS A 50 -17.08 15.30 4.37
N ASN A 51 -16.54 16.30 5.08
CA ASN A 51 -16.82 17.71 4.83
C ASN A 51 -15.76 18.37 3.92
N TYR A 52 -14.83 17.60 3.39
CA TYR A 52 -13.73 18.07 2.54
C TYR A 52 -12.80 19.10 3.20
N ASP A 53 -12.65 19.04 4.53
CA ASP A 53 -11.71 19.89 5.26
C ASP A 53 -10.37 19.17 5.43
N PRO A 54 -9.27 19.63 4.75
CA PRO A 54 -7.95 19.02 4.89
C PRO A 54 -7.36 19.14 6.31
N LYS A 55 -7.89 20.01 7.15
CA LYS A 55 -7.48 20.16 8.55
C LYS A 55 -8.16 19.15 9.48
N SER A 56 -9.23 18.53 9.03
CA SER A 56 -9.95 17.50 9.79
C SER A 56 -9.29 16.15 9.60
N VAL A 57 -8.70 15.60 10.67
CA VAL A 57 -8.09 14.25 10.65
C VAL A 57 -9.10 13.17 10.28
N LEU A 58 -10.36 13.32 10.71
CA LEU A 58 -11.42 12.35 10.42
C LEU A 58 -11.81 12.36 8.95
N ASP A 59 -11.91 13.54 8.33
CA ASP A 59 -12.22 13.69 6.92
C ASP A 59 -11.10 13.07 6.06
N CYS A 60 -9.83 13.33 6.40
CA CYS A 60 -8.70 12.75 5.72
C CYS A 60 -8.68 11.21 5.82
N ILE A 61 -8.88 10.65 7.03
CA ILE A 61 -8.90 9.20 7.22
C ILE A 61 -10.07 8.58 6.47
N TRP A 62 -11.25 9.18 6.53
CA TRP A 62 -12.44 8.69 5.84
C TRP A 62 -12.27 8.68 4.33
N PHE A 63 -11.75 9.77 3.78
CA PHE A 63 -11.45 9.87 2.35
C PHE A 63 -10.50 8.76 1.91
N GLY A 64 -9.35 8.63 2.58
CA GLY A 64 -8.38 7.56 2.25
C GLY A 64 -8.93 6.15 2.46
N ALA A 65 -9.79 5.95 3.46
CA ALA A 65 -10.44 4.67 3.70
C ALA A 65 -11.39 4.27 2.55
N CYS A 66 -12.10 5.24 1.95
CA CYS A 66 -12.99 4.99 0.82
C CYS A 66 -12.25 4.47 -0.43
N TYR A 67 -10.97 4.80 -0.59
CA TYR A 67 -10.11 4.25 -1.65
C TYR A 67 -9.43 2.94 -1.23
N PHE A 68 -8.95 2.84 0.01
CA PHE A 68 -8.23 1.66 0.49
C PHE A 68 -9.13 0.43 0.69
N ILE A 69 -10.28 0.61 1.33
CA ILE A 69 -11.16 -0.50 1.71
C ILE A 69 -11.63 -1.34 0.51
N PRO A 70 -12.05 -0.76 -0.62
CA PRO A 70 -12.44 -1.55 -1.79
C PRO A 70 -11.30 -2.41 -2.36
N ILE A 71 -10.09 -1.85 -2.44
CA ILE A 71 -8.88 -2.57 -2.88
C ILE A 71 -8.60 -3.74 -1.93
N TYR A 72 -8.67 -3.50 -0.62
CA TYR A 72 -8.46 -4.54 0.39
C TYR A 72 -9.54 -5.63 0.33
N LEU A 73 -10.81 -5.26 0.19
CA LEU A 73 -11.93 -6.21 0.09
C LEU A 73 -11.85 -7.09 -1.16
N VAL A 74 -11.56 -6.50 -2.32
CA VAL A 74 -11.35 -7.28 -3.55
C VAL A 74 -10.18 -8.22 -3.38
N SER A 75 -9.06 -7.73 -2.84
CA SER A 75 -7.86 -8.53 -2.63
C SER A 75 -8.13 -9.71 -1.70
N ILE A 76 -8.82 -9.51 -0.56
CA ILE A 76 -9.10 -10.61 0.39
C ILE A 76 -10.05 -11.66 -0.20
N VAL A 77 -11.09 -11.24 -0.91
CA VAL A 77 -12.03 -12.15 -1.56
C VAL A 77 -11.31 -13.03 -2.59
N VAL A 78 -10.49 -12.42 -3.43
CA VAL A 78 -9.74 -13.13 -4.48
C VAL A 78 -8.70 -14.08 -3.88
N VAL A 79 -7.94 -13.63 -2.87
CA VAL A 79 -6.95 -14.49 -2.18
C VAL A 79 -7.61 -15.69 -1.54
N ILE A 80 -8.71 -15.48 -0.79
CA ILE A 80 -9.44 -16.58 -0.16
C ILE A 80 -10.00 -17.53 -1.24
N ALA A 81 -10.56 -17.03 -2.32
CA ALA A 81 -11.06 -17.86 -3.42
C ALA A 81 -9.96 -18.73 -4.03
N CYS A 82 -8.79 -18.14 -4.33
CA CYS A 82 -7.64 -18.89 -4.83
C CYS A 82 -7.18 -19.96 -3.83
N GLU A 83 -7.01 -19.60 -2.55
CA GLU A 83 -6.56 -20.55 -1.53
C GLU A 83 -7.55 -21.68 -1.31
N VAL A 84 -8.86 -21.41 -1.32
CA VAL A 84 -9.91 -22.45 -1.22
C VAL A 84 -9.81 -23.42 -2.39
N ILE A 85 -9.68 -22.93 -3.62
CA ILE A 85 -9.55 -23.78 -4.81
C ILE A 85 -8.34 -24.72 -4.66
N PHE A 86 -7.18 -24.19 -4.32
CA PHE A 86 -5.96 -25.00 -4.16
C PHE A 86 -6.02 -25.92 -2.93
N ALA A 87 -6.64 -25.48 -1.83
CA ALA A 87 -6.87 -26.30 -0.64
C ALA A 87 -7.74 -27.53 -0.96
N ILE A 88 -8.81 -27.36 -1.72
CA ILE A 88 -9.68 -28.47 -2.17
C ILE A 88 -8.91 -29.44 -3.08
N VAL A 89 -8.18 -28.91 -4.07
CA VAL A 89 -7.43 -29.74 -5.03
C VAL A 89 -6.30 -30.52 -4.38
N ARG A 90 -5.62 -29.94 -3.39
CA ARG A 90 -4.41 -30.53 -2.76
C ARG A 90 -4.68 -31.16 -1.40
N GLY A 91 -5.86 -30.98 -0.81
CA GLY A 91 -6.23 -31.56 0.48
C GLY A 91 -5.48 -30.96 1.66
N HIS A 92 -5.16 -29.66 1.63
CA HIS A 92 -4.54 -28.96 2.75
C HIS A 92 -5.44 -27.86 3.34
N GLU A 93 -5.14 -27.42 4.54
CA GLU A 93 -5.86 -26.35 5.22
C GLU A 93 -5.47 -24.97 4.66
N ILE A 94 -6.42 -24.01 4.72
CA ILE A 94 -6.18 -22.60 4.38
C ILE A 94 -5.25 -21.99 5.44
N ASN A 95 -4.25 -21.27 5.01
CA ASN A 95 -3.26 -20.67 5.90
C ASN A 95 -3.56 -19.19 6.19
N GLU A 96 -3.35 -18.77 7.43
CA GLU A 96 -3.52 -17.38 7.87
C GLU A 96 -2.58 -16.37 7.17
N GLY A 97 -1.58 -16.84 6.45
CA GLY A 97 -0.73 -16.03 5.57
C GLY A 97 -1.49 -15.28 4.48
N ALA A 98 -2.74 -15.72 4.18
CA ALA A 98 -3.66 -15.01 3.28
C ALA A 98 -3.86 -13.55 3.70
N PHE A 99 -4.18 -13.31 4.97
CA PHE A 99 -4.44 -11.96 5.50
C PHE A 99 -3.23 -11.04 5.39
N VAL A 100 -2.03 -11.56 5.67
CA VAL A 100 -0.78 -10.80 5.55
C VAL A 100 -0.51 -10.43 4.10
N THR A 101 -0.64 -11.39 3.18
CA THR A 101 -0.42 -11.15 1.75
C THR A 101 -1.40 -10.11 1.22
N THR A 102 -2.67 -10.19 1.63
CA THR A 102 -3.73 -9.28 1.19
C THR A 102 -3.46 -7.85 1.63
N VAL A 103 -3.15 -7.63 2.93
CA VAL A 103 -2.90 -6.28 3.44
C VAL A 103 -1.63 -5.68 2.84
N LEU A 104 -0.56 -6.45 2.71
CA LEU A 104 0.69 -5.97 2.10
C LEU A 104 0.48 -5.59 0.63
N PHE A 105 -0.28 -6.40 -0.12
CA PHE A 105 -0.60 -6.08 -1.50
C PHE A 105 -1.44 -4.80 -1.62
N ALA A 106 -2.51 -4.68 -0.83
CA ALA A 106 -3.37 -3.51 -0.83
C ALA A 106 -2.62 -2.21 -0.46
N LEU A 107 -1.69 -2.29 0.50
CA LEU A 107 -0.84 -1.17 0.91
C LEU A 107 0.15 -0.72 -0.18
N CYS A 108 0.53 -1.62 -1.09
CA CYS A 108 1.41 -1.30 -2.23
C CYS A 108 0.64 -0.85 -3.49
N CYS A 109 -0.70 -0.88 -3.47
CA CYS A 109 -1.51 -0.46 -4.62
C CYS A 109 -1.67 1.06 -4.67
N PRO A 110 -1.76 1.65 -5.89
CA PRO A 110 -2.24 3.01 -6.05
C PRO A 110 -3.70 3.13 -5.64
N PRO A 111 -4.13 4.31 -5.13
CA PRO A 111 -5.51 4.51 -4.68
C PRO A 111 -6.54 4.34 -5.81
N ASP A 112 -6.23 4.82 -7.01
CA ASP A 112 -7.13 4.78 -8.17
C ASP A 112 -6.99 3.50 -9.01
N ALA A 113 -6.38 2.45 -8.45
CA ALA A 113 -6.21 1.19 -9.15
C ALA A 113 -7.57 0.57 -9.54
N PRO A 114 -7.82 0.26 -10.82
CA PRO A 114 -9.03 -0.42 -11.23
C PRO A 114 -9.18 -1.76 -10.52
N LEU A 115 -10.31 -1.99 -9.85
CA LEU A 115 -10.52 -3.17 -8.99
C LEU A 115 -10.35 -4.50 -9.72
N TRP A 116 -10.67 -4.56 -11.02
CA TRP A 116 -10.42 -5.77 -11.81
C TRP A 116 -8.93 -6.05 -12.03
N GLN A 117 -8.09 -5.00 -12.18
CA GLN A 117 -6.64 -5.17 -12.24
C GLN A 117 -6.09 -5.63 -10.89
N VAL A 118 -6.58 -5.07 -9.79
CA VAL A 118 -6.27 -5.52 -8.42
C VAL A 118 -6.55 -7.03 -8.30
N ALA A 119 -7.73 -7.50 -8.75
CA ALA A 119 -8.10 -8.91 -8.71
C ALA A 119 -7.15 -9.79 -9.55
N VAL A 120 -6.82 -9.36 -10.77
CA VAL A 120 -5.89 -10.10 -11.66
C VAL A 120 -4.48 -10.14 -11.06
N GLY A 121 -3.98 -9.01 -10.56
CA GLY A 121 -2.62 -8.92 -9.99
C GLY A 121 -2.43 -9.79 -8.77
N ILE A 122 -3.37 -9.75 -7.82
CA ILE A 122 -3.27 -10.59 -6.61
C ILE A 122 -3.47 -12.07 -6.94
N SER A 123 -4.35 -12.41 -7.90
CA SER A 123 -4.49 -13.79 -8.40
C SER A 123 -3.18 -14.31 -8.95
N PHE A 124 -2.51 -13.52 -9.79
CA PHE A 124 -1.20 -13.87 -10.33
C PHE A 124 -0.18 -14.08 -9.21
N GLY A 125 -0.12 -13.17 -8.24
CA GLY A 125 0.78 -13.27 -7.10
C GLY A 125 0.55 -14.56 -6.29
N ILE A 126 -0.70 -14.88 -5.96
CA ILE A 126 -1.03 -16.10 -5.20
C ILE A 126 -0.74 -17.36 -6.02
N VAL A 127 -1.22 -17.44 -7.24
CA VAL A 127 -1.08 -18.65 -8.05
C VAL A 127 0.38 -18.89 -8.41
N VAL A 128 1.05 -17.89 -9.00
CA VAL A 128 2.40 -18.04 -9.57
C VAL A 128 3.48 -18.00 -8.49
N ALA A 129 3.39 -17.12 -7.51
CA ALA A 129 4.44 -16.96 -6.51
C ALA A 129 4.29 -17.85 -5.27
N LYS A 130 3.08 -18.37 -5.00
CA LYS A 130 2.82 -19.16 -3.80
C LYS A 130 2.34 -20.57 -4.12
N GLU A 131 1.22 -20.72 -4.83
CA GLU A 131 0.57 -22.01 -4.98
C GLU A 131 1.33 -22.96 -5.89
N ILE A 132 1.94 -22.50 -6.99
CA ILE A 132 2.75 -23.35 -7.88
C ILE A 132 3.88 -24.05 -7.11
N PHE A 133 4.46 -23.39 -6.11
CA PHE A 133 5.57 -23.95 -5.30
C PHE A 133 5.10 -24.83 -4.13
N GLY A 134 3.80 -24.95 -3.89
CA GLY A 134 3.24 -25.82 -2.85
C GLY A 134 2.65 -25.08 -1.65
N GLY A 135 2.39 -23.78 -1.75
CA GLY A 135 1.70 -22.97 -0.74
C GLY A 135 2.63 -22.31 0.27
N THR A 136 2.05 -21.88 1.38
CA THR A 136 2.73 -21.11 2.42
C THR A 136 3.95 -21.85 3.00
N GLY A 137 5.08 -21.17 3.04
CA GLY A 137 6.34 -21.68 3.58
C GLY A 137 7.21 -22.43 2.55
N LYS A 138 6.70 -22.70 1.36
CA LYS A 138 7.46 -23.31 0.25
C LYS A 138 7.74 -22.33 -0.89
N ASN A 139 7.10 -21.17 -0.84
CA ASN A 139 7.31 -20.10 -1.81
C ASN A 139 8.61 -19.35 -1.53
N PHE A 140 9.41 -19.08 -2.56
CA PHE A 140 10.62 -18.26 -2.48
C PHE A 140 10.37 -16.80 -2.89
N LEU A 141 9.26 -16.53 -3.55
CA LEU A 141 8.83 -15.17 -3.91
C LEU A 141 7.76 -14.67 -2.92
N ASN A 142 7.75 -13.36 -2.67
CA ASN A 142 6.67 -12.73 -1.94
C ASN A 142 5.45 -12.57 -2.86
N PRO A 143 4.30 -13.17 -2.57
CA PRO A 143 3.13 -13.12 -3.46
C PRO A 143 2.60 -11.70 -3.69
N ALA A 144 2.60 -10.85 -2.65
CA ALA A 144 2.15 -9.47 -2.77
C ALA A 144 3.03 -8.66 -3.73
N LEU A 145 4.35 -8.75 -3.56
CA LEU A 145 5.31 -8.04 -4.43
C LEU A 145 5.31 -8.60 -5.86
N THR A 146 5.14 -9.91 -6.03
CA THR A 146 5.04 -10.52 -7.36
C THR A 146 3.79 -10.05 -8.09
N GLY A 147 2.64 -9.98 -7.41
CA GLY A 147 1.41 -9.42 -7.96
C GLY A 147 1.57 -7.96 -8.35
N ARG A 148 2.21 -7.16 -7.48
CA ARG A 148 2.51 -5.75 -7.76
C ARG A 148 3.44 -5.57 -8.97
N ALA A 149 4.51 -6.37 -9.05
CA ALA A 149 5.44 -6.34 -10.18
C ALA A 149 4.75 -6.74 -11.49
N PHE A 150 3.91 -7.77 -11.48
CA PHE A 150 3.11 -8.15 -12.63
C PHE A 150 2.26 -6.99 -13.14
N LEU A 151 1.53 -6.31 -12.26
CA LEU A 151 0.69 -5.17 -12.64
C LEU A 151 1.49 -4.00 -13.20
N TYR A 152 2.65 -3.72 -12.63
CA TYR A 152 3.55 -2.69 -13.13
C TYR A 152 3.98 -2.91 -14.58
N PHE A 153 4.30 -4.16 -14.95
CA PHE A 153 4.69 -4.48 -16.31
C PHE A 153 3.51 -4.68 -17.27
N ALA A 154 2.39 -5.24 -16.78
CA ALA A 154 1.24 -5.53 -17.62
C ALA A 154 0.35 -4.31 -17.90
N TYR A 155 0.25 -3.39 -16.93
CA TYR A 155 -0.66 -2.24 -16.98
C TYR A 155 0.04 -0.94 -16.55
N PRO A 156 1.15 -0.54 -17.18
CA PRO A 156 1.98 0.58 -16.71
C PRO A 156 1.21 1.90 -16.58
N VAL A 157 0.20 2.13 -17.41
CA VAL A 157 -0.61 3.38 -17.41
C VAL A 157 -1.27 3.63 -16.05
N HIS A 158 -1.77 2.58 -15.39
CA HIS A 158 -2.46 2.68 -14.10
C HIS A 158 -1.56 2.35 -12.89
N TRP A 159 -0.32 1.90 -13.13
CA TRP A 159 0.53 1.37 -12.06
C TRP A 159 1.91 2.03 -12.01
N SER A 160 2.15 3.03 -12.83
CA SER A 160 3.37 3.83 -12.83
C SER A 160 3.07 5.27 -13.23
N GLY A 161 3.97 6.18 -12.90
CA GLY A 161 3.83 7.61 -13.18
C GLY A 161 3.36 8.41 -11.97
N ASP A 162 3.24 9.71 -12.15
CA ASP A 162 3.09 10.67 -11.06
C ASP A 162 1.64 10.84 -10.61
N SER A 163 0.67 10.62 -11.51
CA SER A 163 -0.76 10.79 -11.21
C SER A 163 -1.39 9.66 -10.39
N VAL A 164 -0.69 8.55 -10.20
CA VAL A 164 -1.27 7.33 -9.59
C VAL A 164 -1.32 7.35 -8.05
N TRP A 165 -0.69 8.30 -7.39
CA TRP A 165 -0.54 8.29 -5.92
C TRP A 165 -1.38 9.32 -5.18
N VAL A 166 -2.12 10.16 -5.88
CA VAL A 166 -3.05 11.14 -5.32
C VAL A 166 -4.42 10.90 -5.93
N ALA A 167 -5.43 10.66 -5.11
CA ALA A 167 -6.80 10.42 -5.54
C ALA A 167 -7.52 11.77 -5.79
N ALA A 168 -7.03 12.51 -6.80
CA ALA A 168 -7.63 13.76 -7.26
C ALA A 168 -7.53 13.80 -8.78
N ASP A 169 -8.66 13.83 -9.45
CA ASP A 169 -8.73 13.81 -10.91
C ASP A 169 -8.05 15.06 -11.52
N GLY A 170 -7.21 14.83 -12.53
CA GLY A 170 -6.47 15.89 -13.20
C GLY A 170 -5.29 16.48 -12.41
N TYR A 171 -5.00 15.99 -11.21
CA TYR A 171 -3.84 16.38 -10.41
C TYR A 171 -2.65 15.46 -10.71
N SER A 172 -1.51 16.06 -11.06
CA SER A 172 -0.25 15.35 -11.25
C SER A 172 0.74 15.80 -10.17
N SER A 173 1.12 14.87 -9.30
CA SER A 173 2.11 15.12 -8.25
C SER A 173 3.22 14.09 -8.35
N PRO A 174 4.44 14.50 -8.75
CA PRO A 174 5.54 13.58 -8.87
C PRO A 174 5.94 13.01 -7.50
N THR A 175 6.22 11.71 -7.46
CA THR A 175 6.77 11.08 -6.26
C THR A 175 8.20 11.58 -6.00
N ILE A 176 8.66 11.54 -4.74
CA ILE A 176 10.05 11.91 -4.39
C ILE A 176 11.07 11.13 -5.25
N LEU A 177 10.80 9.86 -5.52
CA LEU A 177 11.67 9.04 -6.39
C LEU A 177 11.63 9.51 -7.84
N GLY A 178 10.47 9.94 -8.33
CA GLY A 178 10.34 10.52 -9.67
C GLY A 178 11.14 11.81 -9.83
N ILE A 179 11.03 12.72 -8.86
CA ILE A 179 11.83 13.96 -8.81
C ILE A 179 13.31 13.63 -8.74
N GLY A 180 13.70 12.69 -7.86
CA GLY A 180 15.11 12.29 -7.73
C GLY A 180 15.70 11.69 -9.00
N ALA A 181 14.89 11.00 -9.80
CA ALA A 181 15.31 10.44 -11.08
C ALA A 181 15.49 11.50 -12.18
N GLN A 182 14.72 12.59 -12.14
CA GLN A 182 14.73 13.66 -13.14
C GLN A 182 15.70 14.81 -12.77
N GLU A 183 15.66 15.25 -11.54
CA GLU A 183 16.32 16.48 -11.05
C GLU A 183 17.41 16.21 -10.00
N GLY A 184 17.56 14.94 -9.57
CA GLY A 184 18.54 14.57 -8.54
C GLY A 184 18.15 15.06 -7.14
N LEU A 185 19.14 15.11 -6.24
CA LEU A 185 18.93 15.50 -4.84
C LEU A 185 18.52 16.97 -4.68
N GLU A 186 18.95 17.84 -5.57
CA GLU A 186 18.60 19.28 -5.53
C GLU A 186 17.10 19.48 -5.76
N GLY A 187 16.51 18.78 -6.71
CA GLY A 187 15.07 18.82 -6.97
C GLY A 187 14.24 18.31 -5.79
N ILE A 188 14.69 17.24 -5.14
CA ILE A 188 14.02 16.72 -3.93
C ILE A 188 14.05 17.77 -2.81
N GLN A 189 15.22 18.35 -2.53
CA GLN A 189 15.39 19.32 -1.44
C GLN A 189 14.67 20.65 -1.68
N ALA A 190 14.38 20.99 -2.94
CA ALA A 190 13.60 22.18 -3.28
C ALA A 190 12.10 22.02 -2.94
N GLN A 191 11.57 20.80 -2.99
CA GLN A 191 10.14 20.55 -2.81
C GLN A 191 9.78 19.92 -1.45
N TYR A 192 10.67 19.08 -0.90
CA TYR A 192 10.41 18.32 0.33
C TYR A 192 11.54 18.45 1.33
N SER A 193 11.17 18.64 2.59
CA SER A 193 12.14 18.59 3.68
C SER A 193 12.40 17.15 4.14
N TRP A 194 13.51 16.93 4.85
CA TRP A 194 13.79 15.66 5.51
C TRP A 194 12.71 15.23 6.50
N THR A 195 12.08 16.19 7.16
CA THR A 195 10.97 15.94 8.08
C THR A 195 9.73 15.47 7.37
N ASP A 196 9.41 16.02 6.20
CA ASP A 196 8.26 15.58 5.39
C ASP A 196 8.45 14.15 4.90
N ALA A 197 9.65 13.81 4.41
CA ALA A 197 9.98 12.45 4.01
C ALA A 197 9.95 11.44 5.18
N PHE A 198 10.42 11.83 6.37
CA PHE A 198 10.41 10.96 7.56
C PHE A 198 8.99 10.77 8.12
N MET A 199 8.22 11.85 8.22
CA MET A 199 6.81 11.79 8.66
C MET A 199 5.92 11.15 7.62
N GLY A 200 6.23 11.30 6.33
CA GLY A 200 5.49 10.71 5.23
C GLY A 200 4.42 11.63 4.64
N SER A 201 4.53 12.95 4.82
CA SER A 201 3.64 13.93 4.18
C SER A 201 4.01 14.13 2.70
N ILE A 202 4.07 13.03 1.96
CA ILE A 202 4.54 12.96 0.57
C ILE A 202 3.61 12.06 -0.25
N PRO A 203 3.49 12.29 -1.57
CA PRO A 203 2.79 11.38 -2.47
C PRO A 203 3.49 10.03 -2.53
N GLY A 204 2.71 8.96 -2.48
CA GLY A 204 3.24 7.59 -2.55
C GLY A 204 2.17 6.55 -2.26
N SER A 205 2.54 5.27 -2.29
CA SER A 205 1.63 4.18 -1.95
C SER A 205 1.10 4.31 -0.52
N ILE A 206 -0.09 3.77 -0.29
CA ILE A 206 -0.79 3.93 1.00
C ILE A 206 0.06 3.46 2.18
N GLY A 207 0.85 2.39 2.03
CA GLY A 207 1.62 1.79 3.13
C GLY A 207 3.07 2.22 3.24
N GLU A 208 3.61 2.98 2.29
CA GLU A 208 5.06 3.15 2.13
C GLU A 208 5.56 4.58 2.35
N THR A 209 4.69 5.53 2.65
CA THR A 209 5.06 6.95 2.74
C THR A 209 5.77 7.30 4.05
N SER A 210 5.33 6.78 5.20
CA SER A 210 5.85 7.20 6.50
C SER A 210 6.87 6.25 7.09
N THR A 211 8.11 6.68 7.15
CA THR A 211 9.19 5.97 7.85
C THR A 211 8.87 5.80 9.35
N LEU A 212 8.32 6.82 10.00
CA LEU A 212 7.97 6.78 11.43
C LEU A 212 6.98 5.65 11.74
N PHE A 213 5.88 5.55 10.98
CA PHE A 213 4.84 4.55 11.23
C PHE A 213 5.28 3.13 10.83
N ILE A 214 6.17 3.00 9.84
CA ILE A 214 6.84 1.73 9.51
C ILE A 214 7.76 1.29 10.68
N LEU A 215 8.50 2.22 11.28
CA LEU A 215 9.33 1.93 12.45
C LEU A 215 8.50 1.54 13.69
N LEU A 216 7.31 2.11 13.87
CA LEU A 216 6.38 1.65 14.91
C LEU A 216 5.94 0.20 14.69
N GLY A 217 5.61 -0.16 13.46
CA GLY A 217 5.34 -1.55 13.08
C GLY A 217 6.53 -2.47 13.33
N LEU A 218 7.74 -2.01 12.99
CA LEU A 218 8.98 -2.73 13.28
C LEU A 218 9.19 -2.96 14.78
N LEU A 219 8.91 -1.99 15.64
CA LEU A 219 9.00 -2.12 17.08
C LEU A 219 8.05 -3.20 17.63
N ILE A 220 6.82 -3.29 17.07
CA ILE A 220 5.87 -4.36 17.41
C ILE A 220 6.46 -5.73 17.07
N LEU A 221 7.07 -5.89 15.90
CA LEU A 221 7.70 -7.14 15.47
C LEU A 221 8.92 -7.51 16.30
N LEU A 222 9.71 -6.54 16.72
CA LEU A 222 10.87 -6.75 17.59
C LEU A 222 10.44 -7.13 19.02
N TYR A 223 9.46 -6.42 19.59
CA TYR A 223 8.93 -6.70 20.91
C TYR A 223 8.33 -8.10 21.01
N THR A 224 7.60 -8.51 19.99
CA THR A 224 6.99 -9.85 19.90
C THR A 224 7.98 -10.95 19.48
N ARG A 225 9.25 -10.59 19.21
CA ARG A 225 10.32 -11.49 18.76
C ARG A 225 10.01 -12.23 17.45
N VAL A 226 9.11 -11.71 16.64
CA VAL A 226 8.82 -12.22 15.29
C VAL A 226 9.93 -11.85 14.32
N ALA A 227 10.45 -10.62 14.41
CA ALA A 227 11.59 -10.18 13.63
C ALA A 227 12.91 -10.31 14.40
N SER A 228 13.98 -10.64 13.66
CA SER A 228 15.33 -10.70 14.21
C SER A 228 16.03 -9.35 14.10
N TRP A 229 16.42 -8.76 15.23
CA TRP A 229 17.17 -7.50 15.25
C TRP A 229 18.49 -7.57 14.47
N ARG A 230 19.12 -8.76 14.40
CA ARG A 230 20.39 -8.97 13.67
C ARG A 230 20.20 -8.80 12.17
N ILE A 231 19.10 -9.32 11.61
CA ILE A 231 18.77 -9.18 10.19
C ILE A 231 18.49 -7.73 9.88
N ILE A 232 17.71 -7.05 10.73
CA ILE A 232 17.37 -5.62 10.55
C ILE A 232 18.63 -4.77 10.55
N LEU A 233 19.52 -4.95 11.53
CA LEU A 233 20.80 -4.23 11.57
C LEU A 233 21.66 -4.54 10.34
N GLY A 234 21.69 -5.79 9.89
CA GLY A 234 22.44 -6.17 8.69
C GLY A 234 21.94 -5.44 7.44
N VAL A 235 20.63 -5.33 7.27
CA VAL A 235 20.01 -4.59 6.15
C VAL A 235 20.33 -3.10 6.25
N LEU A 236 20.13 -2.48 7.42
CA LEU A 236 20.41 -1.06 7.64
C LEU A 236 21.89 -0.73 7.38
N LEU A 237 22.81 -1.53 7.92
CA LEU A 237 24.24 -1.33 7.67
C LEU A 237 24.59 -1.49 6.18
N GLY A 238 23.99 -2.48 5.50
CA GLY A 238 24.13 -2.63 4.06
C GLY A 238 23.69 -1.40 3.28
N THR A 239 22.54 -0.83 3.64
CA THR A 239 22.01 0.39 2.99
C THR A 239 22.90 1.61 3.22
N PHE A 240 23.59 1.73 4.38
CA PHE A 240 24.48 2.84 4.65
C PHE A 240 25.88 2.70 3.99
N ILE A 241 26.29 1.48 3.64
CA ILE A 241 27.61 1.21 3.05
C ILE A 241 27.58 1.33 1.50
N THR A 242 26.41 1.08 0.89
CA THR A 242 26.20 1.18 -0.57
C THR A 242 25.72 2.57 -0.98
#